data_bab3b2652908f575ad42434a4a43aaa4
#
_entry.id   bab3b2652908f575ad42434a4a43aaa4
#
_cell.length_a   1.000
_cell.length_b   1.000
_cell.length_c   1.000
_cell.angle_alpha   90.00
_cell.angle_beta   90.00
_cell.angle_gamma   90.00
#
_symmetry.space_group_name_H-M   'P 1'
#
loop_
_entity.id
_entity.type
_entity.pdbx_description
1 polymer ?
#
loop_
_entity_poly.entity_id
_entity_poly.type
_entity_poly.pdbx_seq_one_letter_code
_entity_poly.pdbx_strand_id
1 'polypeptide(L)'
;MKDARDVIVRPIVSEKSYDLMEANVYTFEVARSASKPEIRDAVESIFDVSVVRVNTLNRKGKRSRNRRTGTWGKRPDIKRAYVTLAEGDSIELFEAR
;
A
#
# COMPACT_ATOMS: atom_id res chain seq x y z
N MET A 1 5.99 -18.37 -6.86
CA MET A 1 5.53 -17.01 -7.18
C MET A 1 4.40 -16.61 -6.26
N LYS A 2 4.42 -15.36 -5.83
CA LYS A 2 3.36 -14.84 -4.99
C LYS A 2 2.14 -14.51 -5.83
N ASP A 3 0.98 -14.83 -5.29
CA ASP A 3 -0.27 -14.39 -5.88
C ASP A 3 -0.37 -12.87 -5.75
N ALA A 4 -0.99 -12.21 -6.72
CA ALA A 4 -1.21 -10.77 -6.67
C ALA A 4 -1.94 -10.36 -5.38
N ARG A 5 -2.86 -11.17 -4.90
CA ARG A 5 -3.59 -10.91 -3.66
C ARG A 5 -2.72 -10.97 -2.41
N ASP A 6 -1.61 -11.71 -2.48
CA ASP A 6 -0.67 -11.80 -1.37
C ASP A 6 0.28 -10.62 -1.37
N VAL A 7 0.47 -9.98 -2.51
CA VAL A 7 1.36 -8.82 -2.63
C VAL A 7 0.67 -7.55 -2.14
N ILE A 8 -0.57 -7.32 -2.57
CA ILE A 8 -1.35 -6.14 -2.17
C ILE A 8 -2.23 -6.53 -1.00
N VAL A 9 -1.94 -5.99 0.17
CA VAL A 9 -2.70 -6.29 1.38
C VAL A 9 -4.02 -5.53 1.40
N ARG A 10 -3.96 -4.21 1.22
CA ARG A 10 -5.15 -3.36 1.23
C ARG A 10 -4.80 -1.97 0.72
N PRO A 11 -5.80 -1.23 0.21
CA PRO A 11 -5.58 0.19 -0.08
C PRO A 11 -5.52 0.99 1.22
N ILE A 12 -4.75 2.07 1.20
CA ILE A 12 -4.68 3.00 2.34
C ILE A 12 -5.49 4.23 1.96
N VAL A 13 -6.51 4.52 2.77
CA VAL A 13 -7.40 5.65 2.53
C VAL A 13 -7.24 6.64 3.68
N SER A 14 -6.75 7.82 3.37
CA SER A 14 -6.55 8.89 4.34
C SER A 14 -6.64 10.22 3.61
N GLU A 15 -6.63 11.31 4.34
CA GLU A 15 -6.65 12.64 3.73
C GLU A 15 -5.51 12.81 2.75
N LYS A 16 -4.30 12.39 3.13
CA LYS A 16 -3.13 12.46 2.25
C LYS A 16 -3.27 11.60 1.01
N SER A 17 -3.83 10.40 1.16
CA SER A 17 -3.98 9.51 0.02
C SER A 17 -5.02 10.03 -0.97
N TYR A 18 -6.04 10.74 -0.49
CA TYR A 18 -7.00 11.43 -1.37
C TYR A 18 -6.30 12.48 -2.22
N ASP A 19 -5.45 13.29 -1.61
CA ASP A 19 -4.73 14.33 -2.32
C ASP A 19 -3.82 13.73 -3.40
N LEU A 20 -3.16 12.62 -3.09
CA LEU A 20 -2.31 11.92 -4.04
C LEU A 20 -3.10 11.35 -5.22
N MET A 21 -4.35 10.95 -4.99
CA MET A 21 -5.19 10.42 -6.06
C MET A 21 -5.47 11.46 -7.14
N GLU A 22 -5.49 12.74 -6.80
CA GLU A 22 -5.63 13.79 -7.79
C GLU A 22 -4.45 13.83 -8.75
N ALA A 23 -3.28 13.42 -8.28
CA ALA A 23 -2.07 13.30 -9.09
C ALA A 23 -1.92 11.89 -9.70
N ASN A 24 -2.99 11.10 -9.64
CA ASN A 24 -3.02 9.72 -10.16
C ASN A 24 -2.08 8.77 -9.42
N VAL A 25 -1.84 9.06 -8.15
CA VAL A 25 -1.00 8.22 -7.27
C VAL A 25 -1.89 7.54 -6.23
N TYR A 26 -1.78 6.23 -6.14
CA TYR A 26 -2.57 5.43 -5.22
C TYR A 26 -1.67 4.78 -4.19
N THR A 27 -2.15 4.71 -2.95
CA THR A 27 -1.36 4.20 -1.83
C THR A 27 -1.91 2.85 -1.37
N PHE A 28 -1.01 1.87 -1.24
CA PHE A 28 -1.39 0.53 -0.79
C PHE A 28 -0.46 0.06 0.31
N GLU A 29 -1.00 -0.73 1.22
CA GLU A 29 -0.19 -1.53 2.11
C GLU A 29 0.14 -2.81 1.36
N VAL A 30 1.42 -3.17 1.29
CA VAL A 30 1.88 -4.33 0.54
C VAL A 30 2.67 -5.28 1.44
N ALA A 31 2.87 -6.49 0.97
CA ALA A 31 3.68 -7.48 1.69
C ALA A 31 5.10 -6.94 1.87
N ARG A 32 5.68 -7.15 3.05
CA ARG A 32 7.01 -6.62 3.36
C ARG A 32 8.09 -7.17 2.44
N SER A 33 7.91 -8.36 1.93
CA SER A 33 8.86 -8.99 1.02
C SER A 33 8.61 -8.66 -0.45
N ALA A 34 7.58 -7.88 -0.75
CA ALA A 34 7.23 -7.57 -2.14
C ALA A 34 8.23 -6.60 -2.75
N SER A 35 8.68 -6.88 -3.96
CA SER A 35 9.53 -5.97 -4.72
C SER A 35 8.67 -5.02 -5.56
N LYS A 36 9.30 -3.96 -6.09
CA LYS A 36 8.58 -3.02 -6.95
C LYS A 36 7.98 -3.70 -8.18
N PRO A 37 8.71 -4.58 -8.90
CA PRO A 37 8.10 -5.31 -10.02
C PRO A 37 6.91 -6.16 -9.62
N GLU A 38 6.99 -6.83 -8.46
CA GLU A 38 5.87 -7.63 -7.98
C GLU A 38 4.64 -6.77 -7.68
N ILE A 39 4.86 -5.61 -7.06
CA ILE A 39 3.78 -4.67 -6.74
C ILE A 39 3.12 -4.16 -8.02
N ARG A 40 3.94 -3.79 -9.00
CA ARG A 40 3.44 -3.33 -10.30
C ARG A 40 2.57 -4.39 -10.96
N ASP A 41 3.09 -5.60 -11.06
CA ASP A 41 2.37 -6.69 -11.69
C ASP A 41 1.07 -7.00 -10.97
N ALA A 42 1.09 -6.97 -9.62
CA ALA A 42 -0.10 -7.23 -8.82
C ALA A 42 -1.17 -6.17 -9.05
N VAL A 43 -0.81 -4.89 -9.04
CA VAL A 43 -1.75 -3.81 -9.26
C VAL A 43 -2.34 -3.89 -10.66
N GLU A 44 -1.51 -4.11 -11.66
CA GLU A 44 -1.98 -4.24 -13.04
C GLU A 44 -2.94 -5.41 -13.21
N SER A 45 -2.65 -6.51 -12.53
CA SER A 45 -3.47 -7.72 -12.60
C SER A 45 -4.82 -7.56 -11.88
N ILE A 46 -4.80 -6.97 -10.67
CA ILE A 46 -6.01 -6.85 -9.86
C ILE A 46 -6.96 -5.78 -10.39
N PHE A 47 -6.41 -4.63 -10.79
CA PHE A 47 -7.22 -3.45 -11.13
C PHE A 47 -7.31 -3.20 -12.63
N ASP A 48 -6.61 -3.98 -13.43
CA ASP A 48 -6.60 -3.85 -14.89
C ASP A 48 -6.23 -2.43 -15.34
N VAL A 49 -5.12 -1.94 -14.83
CA VAL A 49 -4.61 -0.60 -15.12
C VAL A 49 -3.15 -0.70 -15.53
N SER A 50 -2.60 0.40 -16.06
CA SER A 50 -1.17 0.49 -16.41
C SER A 50 -0.45 1.29 -15.35
N VAL A 51 0.63 0.72 -14.81
CA VAL A 51 1.43 1.36 -13.77
C VAL A 51 2.67 1.98 -14.40
N VAL A 52 2.87 3.27 -14.14
CA VAL A 52 4.01 4.02 -14.65
C VAL A 52 5.18 3.96 -13.69
N ARG A 53 4.89 4.05 -12.39
CA ARG A 53 5.92 4.13 -11.37
C ARG A 53 5.44 3.50 -10.08
N VAL A 54 6.37 2.86 -9.36
CA VAL A 54 6.11 2.35 -8.01
C VAL A 54 7.21 2.85 -7.09
N ASN A 55 6.82 3.51 -6.01
CA ASN A 55 7.72 3.89 -4.93
C ASN A 55 7.30 3.14 -3.69
N THR A 56 8.25 2.74 -2.87
CA THR A 56 7.96 2.01 -1.64
C THR A 56 8.56 2.72 -0.44
N LEU A 57 7.91 2.55 0.70
CA LEU A 57 8.33 3.14 1.96
C LEU A 57 8.03 2.16 3.07
N ASN A 58 9.03 1.92 3.92
CA ASN A 58 8.83 1.09 5.11
C ASN A 58 8.48 2.00 6.28
N ARG A 59 7.34 1.74 6.92
CA ARG A 59 6.93 2.46 8.12
C ARG A 59 7.16 1.56 9.31
N LYS A 60 8.07 1.96 10.18
CA LYS A 60 8.34 1.20 11.40
C LYS A 60 7.19 1.37 12.39
N GLY A 61 6.81 0.27 13.02
CA GLY A 61 5.81 0.31 14.05
C GLY A 61 6.28 1.08 15.27
N LYS A 62 5.37 1.76 15.91
CA LYS A 62 5.70 2.52 17.11
C LYS A 62 5.89 1.58 18.30
N ARG A 63 6.87 1.88 19.14
CA ARG A 63 7.02 1.22 20.42
C ARG A 63 6.09 1.89 21.42
N SER A 64 5.44 1.08 22.22
CA SER A 64 4.59 1.62 23.27
C SER A 64 4.77 0.78 24.52
N ARG A 65 4.70 1.45 25.68
CA ARG A 65 4.81 0.77 26.96
C ARG A 65 3.42 0.29 27.38
N ASN A 66 3.35 -0.98 27.75
CA ASN A 66 2.14 -1.52 28.32
C ASN A 66 2.07 -1.15 29.82
N ARG A 67 1.09 -0.34 30.18
CA ARG A 67 0.96 0.15 31.58
C ARG A 67 0.66 -0.96 32.57
N ARG A 68 0.00 -2.01 32.12
CA ARG A 68 -0.36 -3.12 33.02
C ARG A 68 0.84 -4.00 33.37
N THR A 69 1.67 -4.27 32.38
CA THR A 69 2.77 -5.22 32.57
C THR A 69 4.14 -4.53 32.68
N GLY A 70 4.18 -3.24 32.37
CA GLY A 70 5.45 -2.52 32.34
C GLY A 70 6.36 -2.91 31.20
N THR A 71 5.88 -3.75 30.29
CA THR A 71 6.69 -4.22 29.16
C THR A 71 6.50 -3.31 27.94
N TRP A 72 7.51 -3.33 27.07
CA TRP A 72 7.45 -2.59 25.83
C TRP A 72 6.97 -3.49 24.70
N GLY A 73 6.02 -3.01 23.95
CA GLY A 73 5.57 -3.68 22.74
C GLY A 73 5.89 -2.84 21.51
N LYS A 74 5.99 -3.49 20.38
CA LYS A 74 6.23 -2.82 19.11
C LYS A 74 5.16 -3.26 18.12
N ARG A 75 4.53 -2.28 17.45
CA ARG A 75 3.59 -2.58 16.38
C ARG A 75 4.36 -3.11 15.18
N PRO A 76 3.76 -4.02 14.39
CA PRO A 76 4.42 -4.52 13.20
C PRO A 76 4.79 -3.38 12.25
N ASP A 77 5.93 -3.53 11.59
CA ASP A 77 6.31 -2.63 10.52
C ASP A 77 5.40 -2.88 9.32
N ILE A 78 5.08 -1.83 8.60
CA ILE A 78 4.30 -1.97 7.37
C ILE A 78 5.07 -1.39 6.20
N LYS A 79 4.84 -1.97 5.02
CA LYS A 79 5.42 -1.47 3.79
C LYS A 79 4.31 -0.82 2.97
N ARG A 80 4.52 0.43 2.58
CA ARG A 80 3.59 1.16 1.73
C ARG A 80 4.14 1.27 0.33
N ALA A 81 3.25 1.17 -0.65
CA ALA A 81 3.59 1.40 -2.04
C ALA A 81 2.78 2.58 -2.56
N TYR A 82 3.46 3.49 -3.22
CA TYR A 82 2.83 4.60 -3.92
C TYR A 82 2.90 4.28 -5.40
N VAL A 83 1.75 4.01 -5.98
CA VAL A 83 1.64 3.53 -7.36
C VAL A 83 1.10 4.64 -8.23
N THR A 84 1.87 5.06 -9.23
CA THR A 84 1.45 6.07 -10.18
C THR A 84 0.91 5.36 -11.42
N LEU A 85 -0.33 5.67 -11.78
CA LEU A 85 -0.98 5.07 -12.94
C LEU A 85 -0.75 5.91 -14.20
N ALA A 86 -0.90 5.27 -15.34
CA ALA A 86 -0.87 5.98 -16.62
C ALA A 86 -2.03 6.97 -16.69
N GLU A 87 -1.84 8.04 -17.46
CA GLU A 87 -2.86 9.03 -17.67
C GLU A 87 -4.14 8.39 -18.21
N GLY A 88 -5.26 8.71 -17.63
CA GLY A 88 -6.55 8.14 -18.01
C GLY A 88 -6.95 6.90 -17.22
N ASP A 89 -6.02 6.26 -16.53
CA ASP A 89 -6.34 5.11 -15.69
C ASP A 89 -6.70 5.58 -14.28
N SER A 90 -7.60 4.84 -13.64
CA SER A 90 -7.98 5.12 -12.26
C SER A 90 -8.38 3.84 -11.55
N ILE A 91 -8.31 3.88 -10.23
CA ILE A 91 -8.73 2.77 -9.38
C ILE A 91 -9.84 3.29 -8.45
N GLU A 92 -10.96 2.58 -8.41
CA GLU A 92 -12.05 2.96 -7.53
C GLU A 92 -11.88 2.29 -6.18
N LEU A 93 -11.32 3.04 -5.23
CA LEU A 93 -11.05 2.52 -3.89
C LEU A 93 -12.26 2.59 -2.96
N PHE A 94 -13.29 3.31 -3.36
CA PHE A 94 -14.45 3.57 -2.51
C PHE A 94 -15.72 2.87 -2.97
N GLU A 95 -15.61 1.93 -3.85
CA GLU A 95 -16.72 1.07 -4.14
C GLU A 95 -17.00 0.25 -2.92
N ALA A 96 -18.10 0.50 -2.38
CA ALA A 96 -18.45 -0.16 -1.19
C ALA A 96 -18.47 -1.63 -1.33
N ARG A 97 -18.54 -1.49 -0.85
CA ARG A 97 -18.82 -2.22 -0.60
C ARG A 97 -19.44 -2.70 -0.23
#